data_a194e27bb97f2c4879cf8d477c10ad23
#
_entry.id   a194e27bb97f2c4879cf8d477c10ad23
#
_cell.length_a   1.000
_cell.length_b   1.000
_cell.length_c   1.000
_cell.angle_alpha   90.00
_cell.angle_beta   90.00
_cell.angle_gamma   90.00
#
_symmetry.space_group_name_H-M   'P 1'
#
loop_
_entity.id
_entity.type
_entity.pdbx_description
1 polymer ?
#
loop_
_entity_poly.entity_id
_entity_poly.type
_entity_poly.pdbx_seq_one_letter_code
_entity_poly.pdbx_strand_id
1 'polypeptide(L)'
;TTPDADAAIQRRLASAGLGSRRPLVIVSPGAKFGASKCWPPERFAALCDRLMENQQAAMVITCGPGEEPIARAIATSARNKPMVFDDPRLSLGELKSLIARGDLLIGNDAGPRHIAKAFNVPVVTIFGPTHPTWTATSFPDEWIARVDVDCGPCQQRDCPPGHHRCMTEVSVAAAYEASRQLLHSRAERFGATFAHEPILPAIR
;
A
#
# COMPACT_ATOMS: atom_id res chain seq x y z
N THR A 1 -8.35 -16.07 -2.03
CA THR A 1 -9.55 -15.30 -2.45
C THR A 1 -10.74 -16.23 -2.63
N THR A 2 -11.95 -15.68 -2.71
CA THR A 2 -13.16 -16.43 -3.03
C THR A 2 -13.73 -15.87 -4.35
N PRO A 3 -14.45 -16.70 -5.14
CA PRO A 3 -15.04 -16.25 -6.41
C PRO A 3 -15.92 -15.00 -6.26
N ASP A 4 -16.72 -14.94 -5.18
CA ASP A 4 -17.62 -13.79 -4.94
C ASP A 4 -16.82 -12.50 -4.65
N ALA A 5 -15.79 -12.58 -3.84
CA ALA A 5 -14.90 -11.43 -3.55
C ALA A 5 -14.14 -10.98 -4.81
N ASP A 6 -13.68 -11.92 -5.62
CA ASP A 6 -13.01 -11.63 -6.87
C ASP A 6 -13.94 -10.92 -7.86
N ALA A 7 -15.19 -11.42 -8.01
CA ALA A 7 -16.20 -10.80 -8.86
C ALA A 7 -16.60 -9.41 -8.34
N ALA A 8 -16.73 -9.23 -7.03
CA ALA A 8 -17.04 -7.93 -6.43
C ALA A 8 -15.95 -6.89 -6.72
N ILE A 9 -14.68 -7.25 -6.53
CA ILE A 9 -13.55 -6.34 -6.81
C ILE A 9 -13.43 -6.03 -8.30
N GLN A 10 -13.63 -7.03 -9.16
CA GLN A 10 -13.60 -6.81 -10.61
C GLN A 10 -14.65 -5.78 -11.04
N ARG A 11 -15.91 -5.92 -10.56
CA ARG A 11 -16.96 -4.95 -10.83
C ARG A 11 -16.61 -3.56 -10.31
N ARG A 12 -16.06 -3.47 -9.09
CA ARG A 12 -15.71 -2.19 -8.45
C ARG A 12 -14.60 -1.47 -9.19
N LEU A 13 -13.56 -2.20 -9.62
CA LEU A 13 -12.48 -1.64 -10.43
C LEU A 13 -13.01 -1.19 -11.81
N ALA A 14 -13.86 -1.98 -12.45
CA ALA A 14 -14.48 -1.62 -13.73
C ALA A 14 -15.34 -0.35 -13.61
N SER A 15 -16.19 -0.26 -12.59
CA SER A 15 -17.02 0.93 -12.32
C SER A 15 -16.18 2.19 -12.04
N ALA A 16 -15.00 2.02 -11.47
CA ALA A 16 -14.04 3.11 -11.23
C ALA A 16 -13.20 3.45 -12.47
N GLY A 17 -13.37 2.76 -13.59
CA GLY A 17 -12.55 2.94 -14.79
C GLY A 17 -11.12 2.44 -14.65
N LEU A 18 -10.85 1.56 -13.68
CA LEU A 18 -9.52 1.06 -13.37
C LEU A 18 -9.26 -0.38 -13.87
N GLY A 19 -10.25 -1.01 -14.50
CA GLY A 19 -10.19 -2.44 -14.84
C GLY A 19 -9.08 -2.83 -15.84
N SER A 20 -8.64 -1.90 -16.68
CA SER A 20 -7.60 -2.14 -17.70
C SER A 20 -6.36 -1.27 -17.52
N ARG A 21 -6.35 -0.35 -16.57
CA ARG A 21 -5.21 0.56 -16.33
C ARG A 21 -4.10 -0.14 -15.57
N ARG A 22 -2.87 0.16 -15.93
CA ARG A 22 -1.67 -0.46 -15.37
C ARG A 22 -0.55 0.55 -15.18
N PRO A 23 0.27 0.36 -14.14
CA PRO A 23 0.17 -0.60 -13.03
C PRO A 23 -0.95 -0.26 -12.04
N LEU A 24 -1.52 -1.25 -11.35
CA LEU A 24 -2.48 -1.06 -10.26
C LEU A 24 -1.73 -1.01 -8.93
N VAL A 25 -1.71 0.15 -8.29
CA VAL A 25 -1.04 0.38 -7.01
C VAL A 25 -2.07 0.56 -5.91
N ILE A 26 -1.92 -0.22 -4.85
CA ILE A 26 -2.81 -0.20 -3.69
C ILE A 26 -2.14 0.53 -2.54
N VAL A 27 -2.83 1.49 -1.95
CA VAL A 27 -2.35 2.25 -0.78
C VAL A 27 -3.17 1.85 0.44
N SER A 28 -2.47 1.41 1.49
CA SER A 28 -3.06 1.07 2.79
C SER A 28 -2.43 1.95 3.89
N PRO A 29 -3.00 3.16 4.13
CA PRO A 29 -2.37 4.18 4.94
C PRO A 29 -2.64 4.04 6.43
N GLY A 30 -3.54 3.13 6.83
CA GLY A 30 -3.92 2.92 8.22
C GLY A 30 -2.95 2.06 9.00
N ALA A 31 -3.06 2.08 10.32
CA ALA A 31 -2.38 1.17 11.22
C ALA A 31 -3.16 1.04 12.54
N LYS A 32 -3.78 -0.12 12.76
CA LYS A 32 -4.55 -0.39 14.00
C LYS A 32 -3.71 -0.29 15.30
N PHE A 33 -2.40 -0.40 15.16
CA PHE A 33 -1.49 -0.27 16.32
C PHE A 33 -1.60 1.11 16.98
N GLY A 34 -1.63 2.19 16.17
CA GLY A 34 -1.71 3.56 16.68
C GLY A 34 -1.20 4.59 15.68
N ALA A 35 -1.46 5.86 15.98
CA ALA A 35 -1.12 7.00 15.12
C ALA A 35 0.40 7.12 14.87
N SER A 36 1.23 6.64 15.79
CA SER A 36 2.69 6.65 15.67
C SER A 36 3.23 5.90 14.45
N LYS A 37 2.46 4.92 13.92
CA LYS A 37 2.81 4.17 12.71
C LYS A 37 2.29 4.79 11.41
N CYS A 38 1.52 5.86 11.48
CA CYS A 38 0.89 6.44 10.30
C CYS A 38 1.82 7.47 9.64
N TRP A 39 2.20 7.21 8.40
CA TRP A 39 2.87 8.21 7.57
C TRP A 39 1.89 9.34 7.26
N PRO A 40 2.34 10.61 7.21
CA PRO A 40 1.45 11.74 7.00
C PRO A 40 0.61 11.60 5.71
N PRO A 41 -0.71 11.89 5.78
CA PRO A 41 -1.60 11.77 4.61
C PRO A 41 -1.14 12.58 3.40
N GLU A 42 -0.60 13.79 3.62
CA GLU A 42 -0.07 14.66 2.57
C GLU A 42 1.14 14.05 1.84
N ARG A 43 1.90 13.18 2.50
CA ARG A 43 3.01 12.46 1.88
C ARG A 43 2.52 11.30 1.03
N PHE A 44 1.52 10.57 1.49
CA PHE A 44 0.83 9.58 0.65
C PHE A 44 0.21 10.25 -0.58
N ALA A 45 -0.44 11.41 -0.42
CA ALA A 45 -1.01 12.15 -1.53
C ALA A 45 0.05 12.55 -2.58
N ALA A 46 1.17 13.11 -2.12
CA ALA A 46 2.28 13.48 -3.00
C ALA A 46 2.92 12.26 -3.71
N LEU A 47 2.98 11.11 -3.03
CA LEU A 47 3.44 9.85 -3.64
C LEU A 47 2.47 9.35 -4.70
N CYS A 48 1.16 9.38 -4.41
CA CYS A 48 0.11 9.04 -5.38
C CYS A 48 0.23 9.90 -6.64
N ASP A 49 0.34 11.21 -6.49
CA ASP A 49 0.50 12.13 -7.61
C ASP A 49 1.70 11.77 -8.49
N ARG A 50 2.87 11.54 -7.88
CA ARG A 50 4.07 11.18 -8.62
C ARG A 50 3.95 9.85 -9.37
N LEU A 51 3.30 8.84 -8.76
CA LEU A 51 3.10 7.54 -9.41
C LEU A 51 2.08 7.63 -10.55
N MET A 52 1.01 8.41 -10.38
CA MET A 52 0.02 8.63 -11.43
C MET A 52 0.60 9.42 -12.60
N GLU A 53 1.42 10.44 -12.35
CA GLU A 53 2.04 11.28 -13.37
C GLU A 53 3.16 10.56 -14.13
N ASN A 54 4.07 9.90 -13.41
CA ASN A 54 5.29 9.39 -14.00
C ASN A 54 5.26 7.89 -14.36
N GLN A 55 4.36 7.12 -13.73
CA GLN A 55 4.20 5.69 -13.98
C GLN A 55 2.84 5.35 -14.59
N GLN A 56 1.98 6.35 -14.81
CA GLN A 56 0.59 6.17 -15.27
C GLN A 56 -0.19 5.18 -14.39
N ALA A 57 0.16 5.11 -13.12
CA ALA A 57 -0.41 4.15 -12.18
C ALA A 57 -1.90 4.41 -11.93
N ALA A 58 -2.68 3.35 -11.90
CA ALA A 58 -4.01 3.35 -11.32
C ALA A 58 -3.88 3.21 -9.80
N MET A 59 -4.38 4.19 -9.03
CA MET A 59 -4.20 4.22 -7.58
C MET A 59 -5.52 3.93 -6.87
N VAL A 60 -5.49 2.97 -5.95
CA VAL A 60 -6.62 2.65 -5.06
C VAL A 60 -6.19 2.75 -3.61
N ILE A 61 -6.86 3.59 -2.85
CA ILE A 61 -6.66 3.72 -1.40
C ILE A 61 -7.68 2.84 -0.69
N THR A 62 -7.22 2.01 0.23
CA THR A 62 -8.05 1.18 1.11
C THR A 62 -7.98 1.66 2.54
N CYS A 63 -8.98 1.34 3.34
CA CYS A 63 -8.98 1.65 4.77
C CYS A 63 -9.61 0.51 5.58
N GLY A 64 -9.14 0.34 6.80
CA GLY A 64 -9.78 -0.46 7.83
C GLY A 64 -10.88 0.32 8.56
N PRO A 65 -11.60 -0.33 9.49
CA PRO A 65 -12.60 0.34 10.32
C PRO A 65 -12.03 1.52 11.11
N GLY A 66 -12.62 2.71 10.92
CA GLY A 66 -12.19 3.95 11.58
C GLY A 66 -11.03 4.67 10.90
N GLU A 67 -10.52 4.15 9.79
CA GLU A 67 -9.42 4.75 9.03
C GLU A 67 -9.90 5.55 7.80
N GLU A 68 -11.21 5.62 7.56
CA GLU A 68 -11.82 6.34 6.43
C GLU A 68 -11.38 7.82 6.36
N PRO A 69 -11.26 8.55 7.49
CA PRO A 69 -10.80 9.94 7.44
C PRO A 69 -9.39 10.08 6.85
N ILE A 70 -8.48 9.14 7.15
CA ILE A 70 -7.10 9.15 6.61
C ILE A 70 -7.15 8.93 5.09
N ALA A 71 -7.91 7.93 4.63
CA ALA A 71 -8.03 7.64 3.21
C ALA A 71 -8.61 8.83 2.42
N ARG A 72 -9.66 9.46 2.94
CA ARG A 72 -10.28 10.65 2.35
C ARG A 72 -9.35 11.86 2.37
N ALA A 73 -8.59 12.07 3.45
CA ALA A 73 -7.62 13.15 3.54
C ALA A 73 -6.54 13.03 2.46
N ILE A 74 -6.05 11.81 2.19
CA ILE A 74 -5.09 11.55 1.11
C ILE A 74 -5.71 11.92 -0.25
N ALA A 75 -6.91 11.41 -0.55
CA ALA A 75 -7.58 11.68 -1.83
C ALA A 75 -7.92 13.17 -2.02
N THR A 76 -8.25 13.87 -0.92
CA THR A 76 -8.54 15.31 -0.97
C THR A 76 -7.27 16.12 -1.23
N SER A 77 -6.16 15.75 -0.61
CA SER A 77 -4.87 16.42 -0.75
C SER A 77 -4.16 16.13 -2.07
N ALA A 78 -4.40 14.96 -2.68
CA ALA A 78 -3.82 14.59 -3.95
C ALA A 78 -4.42 15.41 -5.11
N ARG A 79 -3.58 15.86 -6.04
CA ARG A 79 -3.99 16.57 -7.27
C ARG A 79 -4.74 15.64 -8.24
N ASN A 80 -4.24 14.44 -8.40
CA ASN A 80 -4.71 13.45 -9.39
C ASN A 80 -5.85 12.55 -8.88
N LYS A 81 -6.38 12.81 -7.67
CA LYS A 81 -7.57 12.17 -7.10
C LYS A 81 -7.56 10.63 -7.21
N PRO A 82 -6.69 9.95 -6.48
CA PRO A 82 -6.71 8.49 -6.40
C PRO A 82 -8.08 7.99 -5.92
N MET A 83 -8.49 6.81 -6.40
CA MET A 83 -9.75 6.22 -6.02
C MET A 83 -9.72 5.73 -4.56
N VAL A 84 -10.77 5.99 -3.80
CA VAL A 84 -10.92 5.51 -2.42
C VAL A 84 -11.98 4.41 -2.37
N PHE A 85 -11.65 3.28 -1.75
CA PHE A 85 -12.60 2.19 -1.49
C PHE A 85 -12.98 2.15 -0.01
N ASP A 86 -13.76 3.15 0.42
CA ASP A 86 -14.19 3.35 1.81
C ASP A 86 -15.71 3.22 2.01
N ASP A 87 -16.53 3.34 0.95
CA ASP A 87 -17.98 3.24 1.03
C ASP A 87 -18.58 2.47 -0.16
N PRO A 88 -19.05 1.23 0.05
CA PRO A 88 -18.82 0.43 1.26
C PRO A 88 -17.33 0.07 1.41
N ARG A 89 -16.86 -0.08 2.65
CA ARG A 89 -15.51 -0.60 2.91
C ARG A 89 -15.37 -2.02 2.39
N LEU A 90 -14.14 -2.36 2.05
CA LEU A 90 -13.82 -3.72 1.65
C LEU A 90 -13.93 -4.68 2.85
N SER A 91 -14.59 -5.80 2.66
CA SER A 91 -14.42 -6.96 3.53
C SER A 91 -12.98 -7.49 3.44
N LEU A 92 -12.57 -8.31 4.40
CA LEU A 92 -11.24 -8.93 4.34
C LEU A 92 -11.05 -9.81 3.08
N GLY A 93 -12.11 -10.45 2.61
CA GLY A 93 -12.10 -11.22 1.37
C GLY A 93 -11.85 -10.33 0.15
N GLU A 94 -12.57 -9.23 0.06
CA GLU A 94 -12.42 -8.24 -1.02
C GLU A 94 -11.04 -7.55 -0.96
N LEU A 95 -10.54 -7.22 0.23
CA LEU A 95 -9.18 -6.67 0.38
C LEU A 95 -8.13 -7.65 -0.13
N LYS A 96 -8.24 -8.94 0.20
CA LYS A 96 -7.36 -9.98 -0.34
C LYS A 96 -7.44 -10.04 -1.87
N SER A 97 -8.64 -10.02 -2.43
CA SER A 97 -8.87 -10.05 -3.88
C SER A 97 -8.31 -8.80 -4.58
N LEU A 98 -8.45 -7.63 -3.97
CA LEU A 98 -7.87 -6.40 -4.50
C LEU A 98 -6.34 -6.47 -4.49
N ILE A 99 -5.74 -6.85 -3.34
CA ILE A 99 -4.29 -6.94 -3.20
C ILE A 99 -3.71 -7.96 -4.18
N ALA A 100 -4.33 -9.13 -4.33
CA ALA A 100 -3.88 -10.15 -5.27
C ALA A 100 -3.84 -9.68 -6.73
N ARG A 101 -4.64 -8.66 -7.08
CA ARG A 101 -4.69 -8.02 -8.40
C ARG A 101 -3.72 -6.85 -8.54
N GLY A 102 -3.14 -6.40 -7.44
CA GLY A 102 -2.22 -5.26 -7.44
C GLY A 102 -0.86 -5.60 -8.01
N ASP A 103 -0.21 -4.61 -8.56
CA ASP A 103 1.18 -4.68 -9.01
C ASP A 103 2.15 -4.19 -7.93
N LEU A 104 1.65 -3.42 -6.97
CA LEU A 104 2.38 -2.93 -5.81
C LEU A 104 1.41 -2.61 -4.68
N LEU A 105 1.81 -2.92 -3.45
CA LEU A 105 1.17 -2.37 -2.24
C LEU A 105 2.12 -1.36 -1.58
N ILE A 106 1.58 -0.22 -1.19
CA ILE A 106 2.29 0.79 -0.40
C ILE A 106 1.50 1.01 0.90
N GLY A 107 2.17 0.94 2.04
CA GLY A 107 1.48 1.17 3.30
C GLY A 107 2.41 1.26 4.49
N ASN A 108 1.82 1.46 5.66
CA ASN A 108 2.54 1.39 6.92
C ASN A 108 2.80 -0.08 7.34
N ASP A 109 3.58 -0.29 8.38
CA ASP A 109 3.77 -1.61 9.01
C ASP A 109 2.44 -2.10 9.65
N ALA A 110 1.58 -2.69 8.82
CA ALA A 110 0.25 -3.15 9.17
C ALA A 110 -0.14 -4.45 8.43
N GLY A 111 -1.30 -5.02 8.75
CA GLY A 111 -1.77 -6.31 8.20
C GLY A 111 -1.71 -6.47 6.68
N PRO A 112 -2.14 -5.49 5.88
CA PRO A 112 -2.18 -5.59 4.42
C PRO A 112 -0.82 -5.93 3.77
N ARG A 113 0.30 -5.50 4.33
CA ARG A 113 1.64 -5.87 3.82
C ARG A 113 1.88 -7.39 3.82
N HIS A 114 1.39 -8.09 4.85
CA HIS A 114 1.53 -9.55 4.94
C HIS A 114 0.62 -10.27 3.95
N ILE A 115 -0.55 -9.69 3.66
CA ILE A 115 -1.45 -10.19 2.63
C ILE A 115 -0.78 -10.05 1.26
N ALA A 116 -0.17 -8.92 0.95
CA ALA A 116 0.55 -8.70 -0.31
C ALA A 116 1.68 -9.71 -0.51
N LYS A 117 2.49 -9.94 0.52
CA LYS A 117 3.56 -10.95 0.49
C LYS A 117 3.02 -12.36 0.21
N ALA A 118 1.89 -12.73 0.84
CA ALA A 118 1.27 -14.04 0.63
C ALA A 118 0.75 -14.23 -0.81
N PHE A 119 0.45 -13.14 -1.52
CA PHE A 119 0.06 -13.15 -2.94
C PHE A 119 1.21 -12.82 -3.88
N ASN A 120 2.44 -12.78 -3.39
CA ASN A 120 3.63 -12.44 -4.18
C ASN A 120 3.52 -11.06 -4.86
N VAL A 121 2.88 -10.12 -4.19
CA VAL A 121 2.76 -8.71 -4.61
C VAL A 121 3.85 -7.90 -3.94
N PRO A 122 4.67 -7.15 -4.69
CA PRO A 122 5.70 -6.28 -4.13
C PRO A 122 5.14 -5.28 -3.13
N VAL A 123 5.96 -4.89 -2.15
CA VAL A 123 5.52 -4.03 -1.06
C VAL A 123 6.54 -2.93 -0.76
N VAL A 124 6.09 -1.69 -0.70
CA VAL A 124 6.80 -0.61 -0.02
C VAL A 124 6.18 -0.40 1.35
N THR A 125 6.94 -0.71 2.39
CA THR A 125 6.49 -0.56 3.79
C THR A 125 7.15 0.65 4.42
N ILE A 126 6.33 1.61 4.88
CA ILE A 126 6.79 2.74 5.68
C ILE A 126 6.89 2.27 7.14
N PHE A 127 8.10 2.32 7.67
CA PHE A 127 8.41 1.84 9.01
C PHE A 127 8.82 3.00 9.93
N GLY A 128 8.29 3.02 11.14
CA GLY A 128 8.58 4.05 12.12
C GLY A 128 8.92 3.48 13.51
N PRO A 129 8.00 3.52 14.47
CA PRO A 129 8.29 3.26 15.88
C PRO A 129 8.57 1.81 16.24
N THR A 130 8.29 0.85 15.35
CA THR A 130 8.47 -0.58 15.61
C THR A 130 9.76 -1.12 14.99
N HIS A 131 10.26 -2.23 15.56
CA HIS A 131 11.49 -2.85 15.06
C HIS A 131 11.19 -3.75 13.85
N PRO A 132 11.82 -3.53 12.69
CA PRO A 132 11.53 -4.28 11.48
C PRO A 132 11.69 -5.81 11.64
N THR A 133 12.66 -6.25 12.44
CA THR A 133 12.94 -7.69 12.61
C THR A 133 11.81 -8.47 13.27
N TRP A 134 10.90 -7.82 14.02
CA TRP A 134 9.77 -8.51 14.64
C TRP A 134 8.76 -9.05 13.63
N THR A 135 8.69 -8.42 12.48
CA THR A 135 7.76 -8.79 11.41
C THR A 135 8.49 -9.05 10.10
N ALA A 136 9.82 -9.22 10.17
CA ALA A 136 10.64 -9.55 9.01
C ALA A 136 10.21 -10.89 8.41
N THR A 137 10.25 -10.95 7.10
CA THR A 137 10.03 -12.16 6.33
C THR A 137 11.13 -12.27 5.28
N SER A 138 11.36 -13.46 4.74
CA SER A 138 12.30 -13.67 3.63
C SER A 138 11.74 -13.24 2.26
N PHE A 139 10.67 -12.42 2.24
CA PHE A 139 10.08 -11.98 0.98
C PHE A 139 10.99 -10.96 0.29
N PRO A 140 11.53 -11.27 -0.91
CA PRO A 140 12.57 -10.46 -1.54
C PRO A 140 12.06 -9.13 -2.10
N ASP A 141 10.77 -9.05 -2.43
CA ASP A 141 10.16 -7.89 -3.07
C ASP A 141 9.50 -6.94 -2.05
N GLU A 142 10.07 -6.85 -0.86
CA GLU A 142 9.70 -5.83 0.11
C GLU A 142 10.80 -4.80 0.27
N TRP A 143 10.43 -3.52 0.09
CA TRP A 143 11.28 -2.39 0.43
C TRP A 143 10.80 -1.74 1.73
N ILE A 144 11.67 -1.71 2.74
CA ILE A 144 11.38 -1.03 4.01
C ILE A 144 11.94 0.39 3.95
N ALA A 145 11.04 1.37 3.87
CA ALA A 145 11.36 2.78 3.94
C ALA A 145 11.32 3.23 5.40
N ARG A 146 12.47 3.54 5.97
CA ARG A 146 12.62 3.99 7.37
C ARG A 146 13.73 5.01 7.52
N VAL A 147 13.67 5.75 8.60
CA VAL A 147 14.73 6.64 9.06
C VAL A 147 15.06 6.29 10.50
N ASP A 148 16.33 6.18 10.81
CA ASP A 148 16.80 5.99 12.18
C ASP A 148 16.73 7.33 12.94
N VAL A 149 16.17 7.28 14.13
CA VAL A 149 16.00 8.42 15.04
C VAL A 149 16.46 8.02 16.44
N ASP A 150 16.97 8.97 17.21
CA ASP A 150 17.55 8.72 18.55
C ASP A 150 16.55 8.06 19.52
N CYS A 151 15.27 8.37 19.37
CA CYS A 151 14.20 7.80 20.21
C CYS A 151 13.60 6.48 19.67
N GLY A 152 14.13 5.96 18.55
CA GLY A 152 13.56 4.76 17.89
C GLY A 152 14.47 3.54 17.97
N PRO A 153 13.85 2.34 17.87
CA PRO A 153 12.42 2.04 17.85
C PRO A 153 11.80 2.08 19.25
N CYS A 154 10.83 2.96 19.49
CA CYS A 154 10.24 3.18 20.81
C CYS A 154 9.08 2.25 21.16
N GLN A 155 8.48 1.56 20.18
CA GLN A 155 7.35 0.62 20.35
C GLN A 155 6.09 1.25 20.95
N GLN A 156 5.91 2.58 20.87
CA GLN A 156 4.78 3.29 21.45
C GLN A 156 3.66 3.50 20.43
N ARG A 157 2.39 3.44 20.89
CA ARG A 157 1.21 3.65 20.07
C ARG A 157 1.06 5.11 19.65
N ASP A 158 1.46 6.00 20.53
CA ASP A 158 1.52 7.45 20.32
C ASP A 158 2.98 7.89 20.47
N CYS A 159 3.36 8.95 19.79
CA CYS A 159 4.73 9.45 19.84
C CYS A 159 4.96 10.21 21.15
N PRO A 160 5.75 9.69 22.12
CA PRO A 160 5.90 10.36 23.41
C PRO A 160 6.46 11.79 23.32
N PRO A 161 7.49 12.07 22.48
CA PRO A 161 7.96 13.45 22.29
C PRO A 161 7.10 14.26 21.29
N GLY A 162 6.08 13.69 20.67
CA GLY A 162 5.14 14.35 19.78
C GLY A 162 5.66 14.74 18.38
N HIS A 163 6.94 14.56 18.09
CA HIS A 163 7.53 15.04 16.83
C HIS A 163 7.36 14.08 15.64
N HIS A 164 7.05 12.82 15.85
CA HIS A 164 6.87 11.77 14.83
C HIS A 164 7.99 11.65 13.78
N ARG A 165 9.22 12.03 14.09
CA ARG A 165 10.35 12.12 13.14
C ARG A 165 10.60 10.81 12.39
N CYS A 166 10.47 9.66 13.06
CA CYS A 166 10.61 8.35 12.42
C CYS A 166 9.63 8.09 11.26
N MET A 167 8.53 8.84 11.19
CA MET A 167 7.56 8.82 10.09
C MET A 167 7.70 10.06 9.20
N THR A 168 7.75 11.25 9.80
CA THR A 168 7.79 12.50 9.04
C THR A 168 9.10 12.74 8.28
N GLU A 169 10.19 12.08 8.64
CA GLU A 169 11.46 12.17 7.90
C GLU A 169 11.60 11.14 6.77
N VAL A 170 10.73 10.10 6.72
CA VAL A 170 10.68 9.23 5.54
C VAL A 170 10.22 10.05 4.33
N SER A 171 11.10 10.24 3.37
CA SER A 171 10.82 11.13 2.24
C SER A 171 9.92 10.49 1.19
N VAL A 172 9.10 11.33 0.54
CA VAL A 172 8.30 10.91 -0.63
C VAL A 172 9.20 10.45 -1.78
N ALA A 173 10.39 11.05 -1.92
CA ALA A 173 11.35 10.67 -2.95
C ALA A 173 11.86 9.24 -2.76
N ALA A 174 12.20 8.84 -1.54
CA ALA A 174 12.64 7.48 -1.23
C ALA A 174 11.52 6.45 -1.47
N ALA A 175 10.30 6.75 -1.01
CA ALA A 175 9.14 5.88 -1.23
C ALA A 175 8.79 5.75 -2.73
N TYR A 176 8.90 6.85 -3.49
CA TYR A 176 8.68 6.84 -4.95
C TYR A 176 9.73 5.99 -5.67
N GLU A 177 11.01 6.17 -5.35
CA GLU A 177 12.08 5.42 -6.01
C GLU A 177 11.98 3.91 -5.72
N ALA A 178 11.69 3.54 -4.47
CA ALA A 178 11.40 2.16 -4.11
C ALA A 178 10.22 1.58 -4.90
N SER A 179 9.13 2.36 -5.02
CA SER A 179 7.94 1.95 -5.78
C SER A 179 8.27 1.74 -7.26
N ARG A 180 9.01 2.67 -7.86
CA ARG A 180 9.42 2.61 -9.26
C ARG A 180 10.28 1.37 -9.55
N GLN A 181 11.26 1.08 -8.69
CA GLN A 181 12.13 -0.09 -8.83
C GLN A 181 11.35 -1.39 -8.74
N LEU A 182 10.47 -1.52 -7.74
CA LEU A 182 9.66 -2.73 -7.57
C LEU A 182 8.68 -2.94 -8.73
N LEU A 183 8.05 -1.88 -9.24
CA LEU A 183 7.18 -1.95 -10.42
C LEU A 183 7.96 -2.36 -11.66
N HIS A 184 9.17 -1.82 -11.87
CA HIS A 184 10.02 -2.17 -12.99
C HIS A 184 10.44 -3.65 -12.93
N SER A 185 10.96 -4.12 -11.79
CA SER A 185 11.36 -5.51 -11.60
C SER A 185 10.18 -6.49 -11.78
N ARG A 186 8.97 -6.08 -11.38
CA ARG A 186 7.76 -6.88 -11.61
C ARG A 186 7.43 -6.95 -13.10
N ALA A 187 7.49 -5.81 -13.81
CA ALA A 187 7.24 -5.76 -15.25
C ALA A 187 8.23 -6.62 -16.04
N GLU A 188 9.50 -6.63 -15.67
CA GLU A 188 10.53 -7.48 -16.28
C GLU A 188 10.24 -8.97 -16.09
N ARG A 189 9.78 -9.37 -14.91
CA ARG A 189 9.48 -10.79 -14.59
C ARG A 189 8.21 -11.32 -15.23
N PHE A 190 7.20 -10.50 -15.40
CA PHE A 190 5.86 -10.94 -15.86
C PHE A 190 5.44 -10.35 -17.20
N GLY A 191 6.32 -9.58 -17.87
CA GLY A 191 6.05 -8.88 -19.11
C GLY A 191 5.33 -7.54 -18.88
N ALA A 192 5.46 -6.61 -19.84
CA ALA A 192 4.83 -5.28 -19.75
C ALA A 192 3.28 -5.33 -19.88
N THR A 193 2.74 -6.46 -20.24
CA THR A 193 1.31 -6.76 -20.21
C THR A 193 0.99 -7.41 -18.88
N PHE A 194 0.64 -6.60 -17.88
CA PHE A 194 0.09 -7.09 -16.62
C PHE A 194 -1.32 -7.66 -16.88
N ALA A 195 -1.39 -8.81 -17.54
CA ALA A 195 -2.62 -9.57 -17.61
C ALA A 195 -2.90 -10.16 -16.23
N HIS A 196 -4.07 -9.88 -15.68
CA HIS A 196 -4.56 -10.47 -14.45
C HIS A 196 -4.91 -11.96 -14.66
N GLU A 197 -3.92 -12.79 -14.76
CA GLU A 197 -4.12 -14.16 -14.32
C GLU A 197 -3.68 -14.25 -12.86
N PRO A 198 -4.57 -14.64 -11.93
CA PRO A 198 -4.17 -14.92 -10.57
C PRO A 198 -3.19 -16.09 -10.62
N ILE A 199 -1.92 -15.83 -10.33
CA ILE A 199 -0.96 -16.91 -10.07
C ILE A 199 -1.35 -17.48 -8.70
N LEU A 200 -2.32 -18.37 -8.71
CA LEU A 200 -2.51 -19.30 -7.60
C LEU A 200 -1.45 -20.39 -7.78
N PRO A 201 -0.47 -20.52 -6.87
CA PRO A 201 0.33 -21.71 -6.85
C PRO A 201 -0.62 -22.88 -6.64
N ALA A 202 -0.57 -23.86 -7.53
CA ALA A 202 -1.25 -25.12 -7.33
C ALA A 202 -0.72 -25.71 -6.02
N ILE A 203 -1.55 -25.72 -4.99
CA ILE A 203 -1.30 -26.46 -3.76
C ILE A 203 -1.39 -27.94 -4.15
N ARG A 204 -0.25 -28.59 -4.24
CA ARG A 204 -0.13 -30.06 -4.24
C ARG A 204 -0.04 -30.56 -2.81
#